data_01ec856bf146ee98d7890fd2882bc195
#
_entry.id   01ec856bf146ee98d7890fd2882bc195
#
_cell.length_a   1.000
_cell.length_b   1.000
_cell.length_c   1.000
_cell.angle_alpha   90.00
_cell.angle_beta   90.00
_cell.angle_gamma   90.00
#
_symmetry.space_group_name_H-M   'P 1'
#
loop_
_entity.id
_entity.type
_entity.pdbx_description
1 polymer ?
#
loop_
_entity_poly.entity_id
_entity_poly.type
_entity_poly.pdbx_seq_one_letter_code
_entity_poly.pdbx_strand_id
1 'polypeptide(L)'
;MYARVSTYEGGTTEDYDAGLDRLEAEVAPRIRAMPGYRGVLSLVDRSTGRSLSITLWEDEDAIAATREEADRVRAQAAELSGASIGEVVEYEVGFSDLPGPSAGAGEPRSP
;
A
#
# COMPACT_ATOMS: atom_id res chain seq x y z
N MET A 1 -9.97 -4.25 12.39
CA MET A 1 -9.24 -3.90 11.19
C MET A 1 -7.78 -4.29 11.33
N TYR A 2 -7.20 -4.79 10.26
CA TYR A 2 -5.82 -5.23 10.24
C TYR A 2 -5.05 -4.49 9.16
N ALA A 3 -3.74 -4.37 9.34
CA ALA A 3 -2.89 -3.68 8.39
C ALA A 3 -1.71 -4.57 8.01
N ARG A 4 -1.40 -4.60 6.71
CA ARG A 4 -0.18 -5.24 6.22
C ARG A 4 0.77 -4.13 5.79
N VAL A 5 1.96 -4.13 6.37
CA VAL A 5 2.97 -3.12 6.08
C VAL A 5 4.11 -3.77 5.34
N SER A 6 4.35 -3.33 4.11
CA SER A 6 5.41 -3.87 3.26
C SER A 6 6.45 -2.79 3.01
N THR A 7 7.71 -3.12 3.24
CA THR A 7 8.81 -2.18 3.06
C THR A 7 9.55 -2.50 1.77
N TYR A 8 9.93 -1.45 1.04
CA TYR A 8 10.69 -1.57 -0.20
C TYR A 8 11.99 -0.79 -0.07
N GLU A 9 13.08 -1.38 -0.51
CA GLU A 9 14.41 -0.79 -0.34
C GLU A 9 15.18 -0.85 -1.64
N GLY A 10 16.19 -0.01 -1.75
CA GLY A 10 17.08 0.00 -2.91
C GLY A 10 16.59 0.81 -4.10
N GLY A 11 15.37 1.29 -4.05
CA GLY A 11 14.86 2.17 -5.11
C GLY A 11 15.27 3.60 -4.86
N THR A 12 14.99 4.45 -5.84
CA THR A 12 15.23 5.88 -5.74
C THR A 12 13.90 6.62 -5.74
N THR A 13 13.91 7.88 -5.32
CA THR A 13 12.69 8.69 -5.38
C THR A 13 12.25 8.89 -6.82
N GLU A 14 13.20 8.96 -7.75
CA GLU A 14 12.88 9.08 -9.16
C GLU A 14 12.16 7.84 -9.68
N ASP A 15 12.67 6.67 -9.35
CA ASP A 15 12.03 5.42 -9.73
C ASP A 15 10.66 5.27 -9.08
N TYR A 16 10.56 5.68 -7.82
CA TYR A 16 9.28 5.67 -7.12
C TYR A 16 8.25 6.52 -7.85
N ASP A 17 8.61 7.76 -8.17
CA ASP A 17 7.70 8.66 -8.86
C ASP A 17 7.34 8.16 -10.26
N ALA A 18 8.32 7.62 -10.96
CA ALA A 18 8.09 7.11 -12.31
C ALA A 18 7.11 5.92 -12.31
N GLY A 19 7.10 5.15 -11.22
CA GLY A 19 6.23 3.99 -11.12
C GLY A 19 4.83 4.29 -10.59
N LEU A 20 4.60 5.48 -10.03
CA LEU A 20 3.32 5.78 -9.38
C LEU A 20 2.10 5.64 -10.28
N ASP A 21 2.19 6.14 -11.50
CA ASP A 21 1.05 6.06 -12.42
C ASP A 21 0.70 4.61 -12.74
N ARG A 22 1.71 3.79 -12.91
CA ARG A 22 1.50 2.36 -13.20
C ARG A 22 0.99 1.63 -11.96
N LEU A 23 1.47 2.00 -10.78
CA LEU A 23 0.93 1.45 -9.55
C LEU A 23 -0.57 1.73 -9.44
N GLU A 24 -0.96 2.96 -9.70
CA GLU A 24 -2.36 3.34 -9.66
C GLU A 24 -3.19 2.62 -10.72
N ALA A 25 -2.65 2.48 -11.93
CA ALA A 25 -3.39 1.90 -13.04
C ALA A 25 -3.42 0.37 -13.00
N GLU A 26 -2.35 -0.27 -12.57
CA GLU A 26 -2.18 -1.71 -12.70
C GLU A 26 -2.24 -2.48 -11.38
N VAL A 27 -1.82 -1.86 -10.29
CA VAL A 27 -1.71 -2.54 -9.00
C VAL A 27 -2.89 -2.24 -8.09
N ALA A 28 -3.24 -0.97 -7.96
CA ALA A 28 -4.31 -0.57 -7.05
C ALA A 28 -5.65 -1.24 -7.35
N PRO A 29 -6.07 -1.39 -8.63
CA PRO A 29 -7.33 -2.10 -8.90
C PRO A 29 -7.33 -3.54 -8.41
N ARG A 30 -6.18 -4.21 -8.47
CA ARG A 30 -6.09 -5.59 -8.00
C ARG A 30 -6.25 -5.66 -6.49
N ILE A 31 -5.69 -4.69 -5.78
CA ILE A 31 -5.82 -4.65 -4.33
C ILE A 31 -7.27 -4.35 -3.95
N ARG A 32 -7.88 -3.38 -4.60
CA ARG A 32 -9.26 -2.98 -4.32
C ARG A 32 -10.25 -4.12 -4.55
N ALA A 33 -9.93 -5.03 -5.44
CA ALA A 33 -10.82 -6.15 -5.75
C ALA A 33 -10.73 -7.28 -4.74
N MET A 34 -9.76 -7.26 -3.84
CA MET A 34 -9.62 -8.33 -2.85
C MET A 34 -10.67 -8.20 -1.76
N PRO A 35 -11.28 -9.32 -1.35
CA PRO A 35 -12.29 -9.28 -0.30
C PRO A 35 -11.74 -8.71 1.01
N GLY A 36 -12.50 -7.84 1.63
CA GLY A 36 -12.13 -7.23 2.90
C GLY A 36 -11.21 -6.03 2.80
N TYR A 37 -10.94 -5.56 1.59
CA TYR A 37 -10.12 -4.38 1.38
C TYR A 37 -10.74 -3.14 2.04
N ARG A 38 -9.92 -2.35 2.72
CA ARG A 38 -10.38 -1.13 3.42
C ARG A 38 -9.57 0.10 3.08
N GLY A 39 -8.45 -0.04 2.40
CA GLY A 39 -7.65 1.12 2.02
C GLY A 39 -6.22 0.77 1.73
N VAL A 40 -5.53 1.69 1.09
CA VAL A 40 -4.11 1.53 0.77
C VAL A 40 -3.42 2.88 0.83
N LEU A 41 -2.21 2.87 1.35
CA LEU A 41 -1.35 4.04 1.38
C LEU A 41 0.02 3.63 0.85
N SER A 42 0.62 4.50 0.05
CA SER A 42 2.01 4.34 -0.35
C SER A 42 2.77 5.54 0.21
N LEU A 43 3.85 5.25 0.92
CA LEU A 43 4.65 6.27 1.59
C LEU A 43 6.08 6.20 1.07
N VAL A 44 6.72 7.36 0.97
CA VAL A 44 8.10 7.39 0.50
C VAL A 44 8.92 8.33 1.39
N ASP A 45 10.13 7.88 1.72
CA ASP A 45 11.10 8.71 2.40
C ASP A 45 11.95 9.36 1.31
N ARG A 46 11.72 10.65 1.11
CA ARG A 46 12.38 11.40 0.03
C ARG A 46 13.88 11.50 0.19
N SER A 47 14.39 11.34 1.40
CA SER A 47 15.83 11.45 1.63
C SER A 47 16.58 10.17 1.29
N THR A 48 15.91 9.03 1.34
CA THR A 48 16.59 7.74 1.13
C THR A 48 16.08 6.96 -0.08
N GLY A 49 14.88 7.29 -0.57
CA GLY A 49 14.23 6.50 -1.61
C GLY A 49 13.51 5.27 -1.07
N ARG A 50 13.62 5.01 0.22
CA ARG A 50 12.92 3.90 0.85
C ARG A 50 11.43 4.19 0.85
N SER A 51 10.63 3.16 0.60
CA SER A 51 9.19 3.34 0.59
C SER A 51 8.51 2.19 1.31
N LEU A 52 7.25 2.39 1.63
CA LEU A 52 6.45 1.31 2.17
C LEU A 52 5.01 1.46 1.74
N SER A 53 4.28 0.35 1.76
CA SER A 53 2.86 0.35 1.50
C SER A 53 2.14 -0.18 2.72
N ILE A 54 0.97 0.41 2.99
CA ILE A 54 0.10 -0.06 4.06
C ILE A 54 -1.22 -0.41 3.40
N THR A 55 -1.64 -1.67 3.52
CA THR A 55 -2.96 -2.07 3.06
C THR A 55 -3.81 -2.40 4.27
N LEU A 56 -5.05 -1.94 4.25
CA LEU A 56 -5.97 -2.10 5.37
C LEU A 56 -7.04 -3.13 5.04
N TRP A 57 -7.38 -3.94 6.01
CA TRP A 57 -8.27 -5.10 5.83
C TRP A 57 -9.30 -5.14 6.93
N GLU A 58 -10.49 -5.61 6.58
CA GLU A 58 -11.64 -5.58 7.46
C GLU A 58 -11.41 -6.34 8.77
N ASP A 59 -10.85 -7.55 8.67
CA ASP A 59 -10.64 -8.39 9.84
C ASP A 59 -9.48 -9.34 9.60
N GLU A 60 -9.23 -10.19 10.59
CA GLU A 60 -8.13 -11.14 10.54
C GLU A 60 -8.31 -12.16 9.43
N ASP A 61 -9.53 -12.60 9.20
CA ASP A 61 -9.80 -13.57 8.13
C ASP A 61 -9.49 -12.99 6.76
N ALA A 62 -9.84 -11.72 6.55
CA ALA A 62 -9.59 -11.05 5.27
C ALA A 62 -8.10 -10.92 5.01
N ILE A 63 -7.31 -10.50 6.01
CA ILE A 63 -5.88 -10.34 5.79
C ILE A 63 -5.21 -11.69 5.55
N ALA A 64 -5.66 -12.72 6.26
CA ALA A 64 -5.12 -14.06 6.06
C ALA A 64 -5.45 -14.62 4.68
N ALA A 65 -6.69 -14.43 4.24
CA ALA A 65 -7.15 -14.99 2.97
C ALA A 65 -6.47 -14.33 1.75
N THR A 66 -5.95 -13.12 1.91
CA THR A 66 -5.37 -12.38 0.80
C THR A 66 -3.85 -12.47 0.71
N ARG A 67 -3.21 -13.25 1.57
CA ARG A 67 -1.74 -13.31 1.62
C ARG A 67 -1.09 -13.71 0.31
N GLU A 68 -1.60 -14.75 -0.33
CA GLU A 68 -1.00 -15.24 -1.58
C GLU A 68 -1.11 -14.22 -2.70
N GLU A 69 -2.30 -13.64 -2.88
CA GLU A 69 -2.47 -12.63 -3.92
C GLU A 69 -1.68 -11.37 -3.58
N ALA A 70 -1.61 -11.02 -2.31
CA ALA A 70 -0.83 -9.87 -1.87
C ALA A 70 0.66 -10.05 -2.16
N ASP A 71 1.17 -11.29 -2.03
CA ASP A 71 2.57 -11.56 -2.37
C ASP A 71 2.84 -11.30 -3.86
N ARG A 72 1.92 -11.72 -4.72
CA ARG A 72 2.07 -11.50 -6.15
C ARG A 72 2.00 -10.02 -6.52
N VAL A 73 1.07 -9.32 -5.90
CA VAL A 73 0.90 -7.87 -6.13
C VAL A 73 2.13 -7.11 -5.66
N ARG A 74 2.66 -7.50 -4.51
CA ARG A 74 3.85 -6.87 -3.94
C ARG A 74 5.06 -7.07 -4.84
N ALA A 75 5.20 -8.26 -5.42
CA ALA A 75 6.30 -8.52 -6.34
C ALA A 75 6.20 -7.61 -7.57
N GLN A 76 4.99 -7.41 -8.08
CA GLN A 76 4.78 -6.52 -9.21
C GLN A 76 5.10 -5.07 -8.82
N ALA A 77 4.66 -4.65 -7.64
CA ALA A 77 4.92 -3.28 -7.16
C ALA A 77 6.41 -3.02 -7.02
N ALA A 78 7.15 -4.00 -6.49
CA ALA A 78 8.60 -3.87 -6.35
C ALA A 78 9.27 -3.72 -7.71
N GLU A 79 8.83 -4.51 -8.68
CA GLU A 79 9.37 -4.45 -10.03
C GLU A 79 9.13 -3.08 -10.65
N LEU A 80 7.93 -2.55 -10.51
CA LEU A 80 7.57 -1.25 -11.08
C LEU A 80 8.34 -0.09 -10.45
N SER A 81 8.71 -0.21 -9.19
CA SER A 81 9.42 0.85 -8.48
C SER A 81 10.93 0.67 -8.46
N GLY A 82 11.45 -0.39 -9.07
CA GLY A 82 12.87 -0.64 -9.09
C GLY A 82 13.45 -0.99 -7.74
N ALA A 83 12.62 -1.46 -6.82
CA ALA A 83 13.04 -1.74 -5.46
C ALA A 83 12.96 -3.22 -5.16
N SER A 84 13.56 -3.63 -4.07
CA SER A 84 13.41 -4.99 -3.56
C SER A 84 12.53 -4.97 -2.32
N ILE A 85 11.86 -6.09 -2.10
CA ILE A 85 10.96 -6.23 -0.96
C ILE A 85 11.80 -6.47 0.28
N GLY A 86 11.57 -5.64 1.30
CA GLY A 86 12.18 -5.84 2.60
C GLY A 86 11.24 -6.58 3.51
N GLU A 87 10.91 -5.97 4.65
CA GLU A 87 10.09 -6.61 5.66
C GLU A 87 8.60 -6.50 5.32
N VAL A 88 7.84 -7.55 5.62
CA VAL A 88 6.38 -7.56 5.50
C VAL A 88 5.83 -7.98 6.85
N VAL A 89 5.06 -7.10 7.48
CA VAL A 89 4.52 -7.35 8.82
C VAL A 89 3.03 -7.06 8.83
N GLU A 90 2.27 -7.90 9.51
CA GLU A 90 0.83 -7.70 9.69
C GLU A 90 0.56 -7.27 11.12
N TYR A 91 -0.32 -6.30 11.28
CA TYR A 91 -0.65 -5.72 12.58
C TYR A 91 -2.15 -5.67 12.75
N GLU A 92 -2.60 -5.82 13.97
CA GLU A 92 -3.97 -5.45 14.32
C GLU A 92 -4.00 -3.94 14.51
N VAL A 93 -5.02 -3.27 13.96
CA VAL A 93 -5.14 -1.82 14.11
C VAL A 93 -5.77 -1.55 15.48
N GLY A 94 -5.01 -0.92 16.35
CA GLY A 94 -5.50 -0.59 17.67
C GLY A 94 -6.40 0.64 17.69
N PHE A 95 -6.14 1.57 16.80
CA PHE A 95 -6.93 2.80 16.73
C PHE A 95 -6.84 3.37 15.32
N SER A 96 -7.95 3.85 14.80
CA SER A 96 -7.94 4.53 13.50
C SER A 96 -8.96 5.67 13.55
N ASP A 97 -8.61 6.74 12.86
CA ASP A 97 -9.50 7.89 12.72
C ASP A 97 -9.32 8.42 11.30
N LEU A 98 -9.82 7.62 10.36
CA LEU A 98 -9.68 7.93 8.94
C LEU A 98 -10.93 8.63 8.45
N PRO A 99 -10.80 9.70 7.66
CA PRO A 99 -11.98 10.34 7.10
C PRO A 99 -12.69 9.38 6.18
N GLY A 100 -14.01 9.48 6.15
CA GLY A 100 -14.81 8.70 5.23
C GLY A 100 -14.63 9.20 3.81
N PRO A 101 -15.10 8.43 2.83
CA PRO A 101 -14.92 8.81 1.43
C PRO A 101 -15.45 10.21 1.11
N SER A 102 -16.58 10.58 1.68
CA SER A 102 -17.13 11.89 1.41
C SER A 102 -16.30 13.01 2.02
N ALA A 103 -15.67 12.77 3.14
CA ALA A 103 -14.83 13.78 3.77
C ALA A 103 -13.55 14.03 3.00
N GLY A 104 -13.03 13.00 2.36
CA GLY A 104 -11.81 13.16 1.61
C GLY A 104 -12.01 13.56 0.17
N ALA A 105 -13.19 13.27 -0.37
CA ALA A 105 -13.42 13.45 -1.78
C ALA A 105 -13.47 14.92 -2.15
N GLY A 106 -12.74 15.30 -3.14
CA GLY A 106 -12.79 16.63 -3.67
C GLY A 106 -12.16 17.69 -2.82
N GLU A 107 -11.60 17.30 -1.67
CA GLU A 107 -10.99 18.28 -0.85
C GLU A 107 -9.54 18.34 -1.09
N PRO A 108 -8.99 19.48 -1.40
CA PRO A 108 -7.54 19.59 -1.49
C PRO A 108 -6.98 19.34 -0.13
N ARG A 109 -5.98 18.61 -0.10
CA ARG A 109 -5.35 18.40 1.15
C ARG A 109 -4.43 19.48 1.38
N SER A 110 -4.64 20.14 2.35
CA SER A 110 -3.71 20.99 2.70
C SER A 110 -3.26 20.75 3.82
N PRO A 111 -2.51 20.68 4.04
CA PRO A 111 -1.95 21.02 5.10
C PRO A 111 -0.99 21.69 5.05
#